data_980e86a54e36a1ea1815ae3755c19f45
#
_entry.id   980e86a54e36a1ea1815ae3755c19f45
#
_cell.length_a   1.000
_cell.length_b   1.000
_cell.length_c   1.000
_cell.angle_alpha   90.00
_cell.angle_beta   90.00
_cell.angle_gamma   90.00
#
_symmetry.space_group_name_H-M   'P 1'
#
loop_
_entity.id
_entity.type
_entity.pdbx_description
1 polymer ?
#
loop_
_entity_poly.entity_id
_entity_poly.type
_entity_poly.pdbx_seq_one_letter_code
_entity_poly.pdbx_strand_id
1 'polypeptide(L)'
;LMPYGVERIHCGAEPRFTLENYKLRTDAQKSRQREQIRKKYGVVIQEYRYYEHRDPELEYQMSALNDDWLDSRNGENFTIYKRRQRDAFLPQALSFENEKQRRYYYACNEKKELVGLIGFCPVRSQNGYSCEIGRKREGQIKNLMELIMHEAFASLKEEGAKWASMGLMPESDIEGSVRQKRWLSFIYRYYESIYACRDIKQAYPKYK
;
A
#
# COMPACT_ATOMS: atom_id res chain seq x y z
N LEU A 1 12.10 -2.77 30.80
CA LEU A 1 11.61 -1.43 31.18
C LEU A 1 12.54 -0.40 30.55
N MET A 2 11.99 0.46 29.70
CA MET A 2 12.73 1.62 29.21
C MET A 2 12.95 2.63 30.35
N PRO A 3 14.05 3.42 30.38
CA PRO A 3 14.41 4.27 31.52
C PRO A 3 13.41 5.39 31.86
N TYR A 4 12.30 5.49 31.15
CA TYR A 4 11.27 6.53 31.33
C TYR A 4 9.89 5.98 31.67
N GLY A 5 9.77 4.72 32.14
CA GLY A 5 8.46 4.13 32.47
C GLY A 5 7.52 3.91 31.29
N VAL A 6 8.05 3.90 30.07
CA VAL A 6 7.27 3.69 28.83
C VAL A 6 7.20 2.19 28.52
N GLU A 7 5.99 1.69 28.31
CA GLU A 7 5.77 0.32 27.83
C GLU A 7 5.84 0.26 26.31
N ARG A 8 6.44 -0.85 25.82
CA ARG A 8 6.46 -1.15 24.39
C ARG A 8 5.23 -1.97 24.05
N ILE A 9 4.47 -1.53 23.05
CA ILE A 9 3.32 -2.25 22.53
C ILE A 9 3.64 -2.71 21.09
N HIS A 10 3.52 -4.02 20.84
CA HIS A 10 3.66 -4.59 19.51
C HIS A 10 2.35 -4.42 18.75
N CYS A 11 2.31 -3.54 17.73
CA CYS A 11 1.09 -3.15 17.01
C CYS A 11 0.80 -4.02 15.78
N GLY A 12 1.79 -4.72 15.25
CA GLY A 12 1.66 -5.52 14.02
C GLY A 12 3.00 -5.89 13.43
N ALA A 13 2.99 -6.45 12.24
CA ALA A 13 4.17 -6.87 11.52
C ALA A 13 4.34 -6.09 10.20
N GLU A 14 5.58 -5.94 9.76
CA GLU A 14 5.92 -5.33 8.48
C GLU A 14 6.61 -6.39 7.60
N PRO A 15 5.93 -6.96 6.59
CA PRO A 15 6.54 -7.89 5.66
C PRO A 15 7.60 -7.18 4.83
N ARG A 16 8.84 -7.65 4.90
CA ARG A 16 9.97 -7.13 4.13
C ARG A 16 10.47 -8.18 3.16
N PHE A 17 10.75 -7.76 1.94
CA PHE A 17 11.27 -8.58 0.87
C PHE A 17 12.69 -8.14 0.53
N THR A 18 13.65 -9.05 0.59
CA THR A 18 15.00 -8.81 0.09
C THR A 18 14.96 -8.86 -1.44
N LEU A 19 15.15 -7.72 -2.09
CA LEU A 19 15.01 -7.59 -3.54
C LEU A 19 16.16 -8.26 -4.30
N GLU A 20 17.35 -8.29 -3.74
CA GLU A 20 18.51 -8.96 -4.35
C GLU A 20 18.19 -10.40 -4.72
N ASN A 21 17.61 -11.14 -3.78
CA ASN A 21 17.21 -12.54 -3.95
C ASN A 21 15.74 -12.70 -4.34
N TYR A 22 15.04 -11.58 -4.51
CA TYR A 22 13.65 -11.61 -4.96
C TYR A 22 13.61 -12.20 -6.36
N LYS A 23 13.53 -13.51 -6.39
CA LYS A 23 13.09 -14.19 -7.58
C LYS A 23 11.60 -13.90 -7.63
N LEU A 24 11.23 -13.13 -8.62
CA LEU A 24 9.88 -13.16 -9.17
C LEU A 24 9.49 -14.63 -9.12
N ARG A 25 8.69 -15.05 -8.13
CA ARG A 25 8.38 -16.47 -7.99
C ARG A 25 8.02 -16.96 -9.37
N THR A 26 8.96 -17.67 -9.98
CA THR A 26 8.87 -18.31 -11.28
C THR A 26 7.93 -19.51 -11.20
N ASP A 27 6.90 -19.39 -10.38
CA ASP A 27 5.74 -20.21 -10.49
C ASP A 27 5.11 -19.88 -11.84
N ALA A 28 5.33 -20.76 -12.80
CA ALA A 28 4.80 -20.63 -14.15
C ALA A 28 3.30 -20.33 -14.14
N GLN A 29 2.59 -20.78 -13.11
CA GLN A 29 1.18 -20.50 -12.91
C GLN A 29 0.93 -19.03 -12.57
N LYS A 30 1.71 -18.41 -11.67
CA LYS A 30 1.57 -16.99 -11.32
C LYS A 30 2.00 -16.07 -12.46
N SER A 31 3.03 -16.47 -13.23
CA SER A 31 3.44 -15.74 -14.42
C SER A 31 2.34 -15.76 -15.49
N ARG A 32 1.75 -16.91 -15.77
CA ARG A 32 0.59 -17.04 -16.66
C ARG A 32 -0.61 -16.23 -16.20
N GLN A 33 -0.88 -16.21 -14.90
CA GLN A 33 -1.98 -15.45 -14.31
C GLN A 33 -1.79 -13.93 -14.52
N ARG A 34 -0.57 -13.42 -14.34
CA ARG A 34 -0.25 -12.00 -14.59
C ARG A 34 -0.45 -11.64 -16.06
N GLU A 35 0.05 -12.49 -16.94
CA GLU A 35 -0.12 -12.32 -18.39
C GLU A 35 -1.60 -12.38 -18.80
N GLN A 36 -2.39 -13.26 -18.20
CA GLN A 36 -3.83 -13.32 -18.43
C GLN A 36 -4.55 -12.04 -17.98
N ILE A 37 -4.15 -11.45 -16.81
CA ILE A 37 -4.72 -10.19 -16.36
C ILE A 37 -4.41 -9.08 -17.36
N ARG A 38 -3.16 -8.97 -17.81
CA ARG A 38 -2.76 -7.97 -18.80
C ARG A 38 -3.55 -8.12 -20.09
N LYS A 39 -3.64 -9.34 -20.63
CA LYS A 39 -4.37 -9.60 -21.89
C LYS A 39 -5.88 -9.40 -21.76
N LYS A 40 -6.47 -9.87 -20.65
CA LYS A 40 -7.93 -9.83 -20.48
C LYS A 40 -8.46 -8.42 -20.24
N TYR A 41 -7.70 -7.58 -19.54
CA TYR A 41 -8.14 -6.25 -19.11
C TYR A 41 -7.31 -5.11 -19.72
N GLY A 42 -6.39 -5.42 -20.63
CA GLY A 42 -5.51 -4.44 -21.27
C GLY A 42 -4.70 -3.61 -20.27
N VAL A 43 -4.33 -4.23 -19.11
CA VAL A 43 -3.68 -3.50 -18.04
C VAL A 43 -2.25 -3.17 -18.39
N VAL A 44 -1.93 -1.88 -18.34
CA VAL A 44 -0.56 -1.35 -18.45
C VAL A 44 -0.17 -0.76 -17.11
N ILE A 45 1.03 -1.10 -16.62
CA ILE A 45 1.58 -0.57 -15.37
C ILE A 45 2.72 0.37 -15.71
N GLN A 46 2.72 1.53 -15.05
CA GLN A 46 3.71 2.57 -15.24
C GLN A 46 4.14 3.14 -13.89
N GLU A 47 5.32 3.75 -13.86
CA GLU A 47 5.81 4.50 -12.71
C GLU A 47 5.58 5.98 -12.91
N TYR A 48 5.24 6.68 -11.83
CA TYR A 48 5.13 8.13 -11.78
C TYR A 48 6.01 8.70 -10.67
N ARG A 49 6.91 9.60 -11.06
CA ARG A 49 7.83 10.33 -10.20
C ARG A 49 7.53 11.83 -10.31
N TYR A 50 6.58 12.32 -9.52
CA TYR A 50 6.12 13.72 -9.55
C TYR A 50 7.23 14.74 -9.29
N TYR A 51 8.32 14.35 -8.65
CA TYR A 51 9.48 15.19 -8.39
C TYR A 51 10.40 15.33 -9.61
N GLU A 52 10.28 14.48 -10.61
CA GLU A 52 11.01 14.58 -11.88
C GLU A 52 10.17 15.30 -12.93
N HIS A 53 8.90 14.96 -13.01
CA HIS A 53 7.96 15.55 -13.95
C HIS A 53 6.56 15.54 -13.38
N ARG A 54 5.86 16.70 -13.45
CA ARG A 54 4.47 16.83 -12.97
C ARG A 54 3.50 16.54 -14.12
N ASP A 55 2.51 15.73 -13.81
CA ASP A 55 1.36 15.44 -14.67
C ASP A 55 0.08 15.71 -13.88
N PRO A 56 -0.49 16.94 -13.97
CA PRO A 56 -1.66 17.33 -13.19
C PRO A 56 -2.90 16.48 -13.49
N GLU A 57 -3.05 15.99 -14.72
CA GLU A 57 -4.19 15.13 -15.09
C GLU A 57 -4.09 13.76 -14.42
N LEU A 58 -2.90 13.15 -14.45
CA LEU A 58 -2.65 11.89 -13.74
C LEU A 58 -2.81 12.05 -12.22
N GLU A 59 -2.30 13.15 -11.65
CA GLU A 59 -2.45 13.45 -10.22
C GLU A 59 -3.92 13.63 -9.82
N TYR A 60 -4.73 14.25 -10.68
CA TYR A 60 -6.16 14.36 -10.48
C TYR A 60 -6.84 12.99 -10.51
N GLN A 61 -6.50 12.12 -11.48
CA GLN A 61 -7.03 10.76 -11.55
C GLN A 61 -6.62 9.91 -10.33
N MET A 62 -5.38 10.05 -9.84
CA MET A 62 -4.92 9.40 -8.62
C MET A 62 -5.70 9.88 -7.39
N SER A 63 -5.96 11.18 -7.29
CA SER A 63 -6.75 11.77 -6.21
C SER A 63 -8.20 11.29 -6.25
N ALA A 64 -8.81 11.25 -7.44
CA ALA A 64 -10.15 10.71 -7.63
C ALA A 64 -10.25 9.23 -7.24
N LEU A 65 -9.28 8.41 -7.66
CA LEU A 65 -9.21 7.00 -7.25
C LEU A 65 -9.09 6.84 -5.73
N ASN A 66 -8.30 7.69 -5.08
CA ASN A 66 -8.15 7.67 -3.63
C ASN A 66 -9.46 8.04 -2.93
N ASP A 67 -10.17 9.06 -3.44
CA ASP A 67 -11.45 9.49 -2.88
C ASP A 67 -12.52 8.42 -3.07
N ASP A 68 -12.63 7.82 -4.26
CA ASP A 68 -13.53 6.70 -4.55
C ASP A 68 -13.24 5.52 -3.60
N TRP A 69 -11.96 5.20 -3.38
CA TRP A 69 -11.57 4.12 -2.49
C TRP A 69 -11.94 4.42 -1.04
N LEU A 70 -11.75 5.66 -0.60
CA LEU A 70 -12.16 6.10 0.73
C LEU A 70 -13.68 6.05 0.88
N ASP A 71 -14.44 6.47 -0.10
CA ASP A 71 -15.91 6.47 -0.07
C ASP A 71 -16.50 5.06 -0.04
N SER A 72 -15.92 4.13 -0.79
CA SER A 72 -16.37 2.73 -0.84
C SER A 72 -16.26 2.00 0.51
N ARG A 73 -15.43 2.50 1.43
CA ARG A 73 -15.13 1.84 2.71
C ARG A 73 -15.88 2.41 3.91
N ASN A 74 -16.65 3.48 3.68
CA ASN A 74 -17.19 4.24 4.78
C ASN A 74 -18.71 4.28 4.77
N GLY A 75 -19.31 3.81 5.87
CA GLY A 75 -20.67 4.11 6.23
C GLY A 75 -20.84 5.59 6.64
N GLU A 76 -22.06 5.98 6.99
CA GLU A 76 -22.54 7.35 7.23
C GLU A 76 -21.72 8.24 8.19
N ASN A 77 -20.78 7.67 8.96
CA ASN A 77 -19.97 8.41 9.94
C ASN A 77 -18.72 9.10 9.38
N PHE A 78 -18.52 9.06 8.06
CA PHE A 78 -17.25 9.42 7.43
C PHE A 78 -17.10 10.89 7.02
N THR A 79 -18.15 11.68 7.03
CA THR A 79 -18.10 13.11 6.63
C THR A 79 -17.10 13.91 7.51
N ILE A 80 -16.99 13.54 8.79
CA ILE A 80 -16.04 14.16 9.73
C ILE A 80 -14.60 13.78 9.39
N TYR A 81 -14.40 12.58 8.85
CA TYR A 81 -13.08 12.03 8.55
C TYR A 81 -12.49 12.58 7.25
N LYS A 82 -13.29 12.76 6.19
CA LYS A 82 -12.88 13.46 4.95
C LYS A 82 -12.33 14.87 5.26
N ARG A 83 -12.94 15.57 6.20
CA ARG A 83 -12.47 16.90 6.63
C ARG A 83 -11.09 16.83 7.31
N ARG A 84 -10.85 15.83 8.17
CA ARG A 84 -9.60 15.66 8.90
C ARG A 84 -8.45 15.08 8.04
N GLN A 85 -8.76 14.33 6.99
CA GLN A 85 -7.73 13.80 6.08
C GLN A 85 -7.13 14.88 5.17
N ARG A 86 -7.88 15.91 4.83
CA ARG A 86 -7.33 17.11 4.16
C ARG A 86 -6.32 17.85 5.05
N ASP A 87 -6.47 17.72 6.36
CA ASP A 87 -5.71 18.47 7.36
C ASP A 87 -4.51 17.69 7.94
N ALA A 88 -4.02 16.66 7.25
CA ALA A 88 -2.59 16.41 7.21
C ALA A 88 -1.89 15.44 8.16
N PHE A 89 -2.46 14.73 9.07
CA PHE A 89 -1.63 13.90 9.97
C PHE A 89 -1.56 12.40 9.65
N LEU A 90 -2.15 11.95 8.55
CA LEU A 90 -2.14 10.52 8.24
C LEU A 90 -1.06 10.19 7.20
N PRO A 91 -0.16 9.26 7.49
CA PRO A 91 0.92 8.86 6.57
C PRO A 91 0.41 8.27 5.24
N GLN A 92 -0.88 8.02 5.12
CA GLN A 92 -1.52 7.46 3.93
C GLN A 92 -2.21 8.50 3.03
N ALA A 93 -2.12 9.79 3.34
CA ALA A 93 -2.64 10.82 2.44
C ALA A 93 -1.86 10.83 1.13
N LEU A 94 -2.59 10.87 0.02
CA LEU A 94 -1.98 11.08 -1.30
C LEU A 94 -1.39 12.49 -1.32
N SER A 95 -0.10 12.62 -1.62
CA SER A 95 0.58 13.90 -1.70
C SER A 95 1.62 13.86 -2.81
N PHE A 96 1.66 14.92 -3.60
CA PHE A 96 2.63 15.15 -4.66
C PHE A 96 3.62 16.26 -4.29
N GLU A 97 3.79 16.51 -3.00
CA GLU A 97 4.79 17.45 -2.49
C GLU A 97 6.17 16.80 -2.41
N ASN A 98 7.21 17.58 -2.73
CA ASN A 98 8.58 17.08 -2.93
C ASN A 98 9.25 16.45 -1.70
N GLU A 99 8.72 16.66 -0.50
CA GLU A 99 9.39 16.27 0.75
C GLU A 99 9.61 14.76 0.88
N LYS A 100 8.70 13.94 0.39
CA LYS A 100 8.77 12.49 0.59
C LYS A 100 9.39 11.71 -0.56
N GLN A 101 9.50 12.29 -1.75
CA GLN A 101 10.01 11.61 -2.97
C GLN A 101 9.37 10.23 -3.18
N ARG A 102 8.06 10.15 -2.99
CA ARG A 102 7.31 8.94 -3.21
C ARG A 102 7.36 8.53 -4.68
N ARG A 103 7.43 7.25 -4.91
CA ARG A 103 7.31 6.65 -6.24
C ARG A 103 5.94 6.00 -6.34
N TYR A 104 5.18 6.37 -7.32
CA TYR A 104 3.87 5.82 -7.56
C TYR A 104 3.91 4.85 -8.74
N TYR A 105 3.49 3.61 -8.50
CA TYR A 105 3.25 2.64 -9.55
C TYR A 105 1.76 2.51 -9.75
N TYR A 106 1.30 2.74 -10.97
CA TYR A 106 -0.11 2.79 -11.27
C TYR A 106 -0.47 1.91 -12.46
N ALA A 107 -1.70 1.45 -12.49
CA ALA A 107 -2.24 0.61 -13.53
C ALA A 107 -3.41 1.30 -14.23
N CYS A 108 -3.36 1.34 -15.55
CA CYS A 108 -4.48 1.77 -16.39
C CYS A 108 -5.04 0.59 -17.18
N ASN A 109 -6.36 0.61 -17.43
CA ASN A 109 -7.02 -0.35 -18.31
C ASN A 109 -6.91 0.08 -19.79
N GLU A 110 -7.52 -0.70 -20.72
CA GLU A 110 -7.56 -0.38 -22.16
C GLU A 110 -8.13 1.00 -22.47
N LYS A 111 -9.05 1.50 -21.64
CA LYS A 111 -9.66 2.81 -21.80
C LYS A 111 -8.81 3.95 -21.23
N LYS A 112 -7.58 3.66 -20.79
CA LYS A 112 -6.68 4.59 -20.10
C LYS A 112 -7.23 5.09 -18.76
N GLU A 113 -8.19 4.40 -18.17
CA GLU A 113 -8.71 4.73 -16.84
C GLU A 113 -7.78 4.14 -15.78
N LEU A 114 -7.47 4.93 -14.77
CA LEU A 114 -6.68 4.49 -13.62
C LEU A 114 -7.50 3.49 -12.77
N VAL A 115 -6.99 2.26 -12.64
CA VAL A 115 -7.68 1.17 -11.93
C VAL A 115 -6.99 0.74 -10.65
N GLY A 116 -5.74 1.10 -10.45
CA GLY A 116 -4.97 0.79 -9.24
C GLY A 116 -3.69 1.60 -9.12
N LEU A 117 -3.22 1.74 -7.89
CA LEU A 117 -2.07 2.57 -7.54
C LEU A 117 -1.41 2.04 -6.27
N ILE A 118 -0.08 1.99 -6.25
CA ILE A 118 0.75 1.75 -5.07
C ILE A 118 1.79 2.86 -4.95
N GLY A 119 1.94 3.42 -3.75
CA GLY A 119 2.95 4.43 -3.43
C GLY A 119 4.01 3.90 -2.48
N PHE A 120 5.28 4.03 -2.86
CA PHE A 120 6.45 3.66 -2.06
C PHE A 120 7.22 4.90 -1.61
N CYS A 121 7.54 4.95 -0.31
CA CYS A 121 8.46 5.93 0.25
C CYS A 121 9.88 5.36 0.37
N PRO A 122 10.92 6.12 0.00
CA PRO A 122 12.29 5.68 0.19
C PRO A 122 12.69 5.69 1.67
N VAL A 123 13.33 4.62 2.11
CA VAL A 123 13.99 4.51 3.42
C VAL A 123 15.51 4.59 3.17
N ARG A 124 16.00 5.81 3.02
CA ARG A 124 17.35 6.09 2.52
C ARG A 124 18.46 5.50 3.37
N SER A 125 18.32 5.51 4.71
CA SER A 125 19.32 4.97 5.64
C SER A 125 19.58 3.47 5.44
N GLN A 126 18.67 2.74 4.82
CA GLN A 126 18.74 1.30 4.63
C GLN A 126 18.71 0.89 3.15
N ASN A 127 18.74 1.82 2.22
CA ASN A 127 18.61 1.59 0.78
C ASN A 127 17.42 0.69 0.43
N GLY A 128 16.24 1.09 0.86
CA GLY A 128 15.01 0.33 0.62
C GLY A 128 13.78 1.23 0.49
N TYR A 129 12.64 0.60 0.34
CA TYR A 129 11.36 1.27 0.15
C TYR A 129 10.26 0.66 1.01
N SER A 130 9.41 1.50 1.59
CA SER A 130 8.22 1.08 2.33
C SER A 130 6.96 1.50 1.59
N CYS A 131 6.04 0.55 1.40
CA CYS A 131 4.72 0.83 0.84
C CYS A 131 3.89 1.62 1.87
N GLU A 132 3.42 2.79 1.48
CA GLU A 132 2.54 3.61 2.32
C GLU A 132 1.11 3.68 1.79
N ILE A 133 0.93 3.52 0.49
CA ILE A 133 -0.35 3.70 -0.19
C ILE A 133 -0.63 2.52 -1.09
N GLY A 134 -1.81 1.93 -0.96
CA GLY A 134 -2.34 0.95 -1.89
C GLY A 134 -3.82 1.24 -2.15
N ARG A 135 -4.19 1.53 -3.40
CA ARG A 135 -5.56 1.85 -3.82
C ARG A 135 -5.93 1.08 -5.06
N LYS A 136 -7.15 0.61 -5.14
CA LYS A 136 -7.72 -0.01 -6.34
C LYS A 136 -9.20 0.30 -6.44
N ARG A 137 -9.73 0.35 -7.64
CA ARG A 137 -11.18 0.35 -7.85
C ARG A 137 -11.76 -1.00 -7.42
N GLU A 138 -12.90 -0.96 -6.72
CA GLU A 138 -13.57 -2.18 -6.28
C GLU A 138 -14.15 -2.97 -7.46
N GLY A 139 -14.16 -4.30 -7.29
CA GLY A 139 -14.90 -5.21 -8.18
C GLY A 139 -14.29 -5.49 -9.56
N GLN A 140 -13.24 -4.79 -10.00
CA GLN A 140 -12.86 -4.86 -11.40
C GLN A 140 -11.82 -5.95 -11.74
N ILE A 141 -10.67 -5.99 -11.05
CA ILE A 141 -9.57 -6.87 -11.44
C ILE A 141 -9.01 -7.61 -10.24
N LYS A 142 -9.19 -8.94 -10.22
CA LYS A 142 -8.60 -9.79 -9.18
C LYS A 142 -7.07 -9.80 -9.31
N ASN A 143 -6.36 -9.73 -8.17
CA ASN A 143 -4.90 -9.75 -8.07
C ASN A 143 -4.18 -8.57 -8.76
N LEU A 144 -4.89 -7.46 -9.03
CA LEU A 144 -4.30 -6.27 -9.62
C LEU A 144 -3.17 -5.70 -8.74
N MET A 145 -3.38 -5.62 -7.42
CA MET A 145 -2.39 -5.08 -6.49
C MET A 145 -1.11 -5.94 -6.45
N GLU A 146 -1.24 -7.27 -6.54
CA GLU A 146 -0.09 -8.17 -6.64
C GLU A 146 0.70 -7.94 -7.95
N LEU A 147 -0.01 -7.65 -9.04
CA LEU A 147 0.61 -7.35 -10.32
C LEU A 147 1.38 -6.03 -10.28
N ILE A 148 0.78 -4.94 -9.74
CA ILE A 148 1.45 -3.64 -9.59
C ILE A 148 2.67 -3.76 -8.67
N MET A 149 2.53 -4.41 -7.53
CA MET A 149 3.61 -4.64 -6.58
C MET A 149 4.80 -5.37 -7.23
N HIS A 150 4.50 -6.37 -8.03
CA HIS A 150 5.51 -7.16 -8.71
C HIS A 150 6.34 -6.31 -9.69
N GLU A 151 5.70 -5.46 -10.48
CA GLU A 151 6.38 -4.53 -11.38
C GLU A 151 7.19 -3.49 -10.60
N ALA A 152 6.62 -2.97 -9.50
CA ALA A 152 7.32 -2.06 -8.61
C ALA A 152 8.60 -2.69 -8.05
N PHE A 153 8.54 -3.93 -7.55
CA PHE A 153 9.70 -4.62 -7.00
C PHE A 153 10.76 -4.89 -8.08
N ALA A 154 10.35 -5.21 -9.30
CA ALA A 154 11.28 -5.38 -10.40
C ALA A 154 12.03 -4.07 -10.71
N SER A 155 11.30 -2.96 -10.86
CA SER A 155 11.86 -1.63 -11.08
C SER A 155 12.79 -1.19 -9.95
N LEU A 156 12.37 -1.33 -8.69
CA LEU A 156 13.18 -0.98 -7.52
C LEU A 156 14.47 -1.82 -7.44
N LYS A 157 14.39 -3.11 -7.78
CA LYS A 157 15.54 -4.01 -7.83
C LYS A 157 16.55 -3.59 -8.90
N GLU A 158 16.09 -3.27 -10.10
CA GLU A 158 16.94 -2.82 -11.21
C GLU A 158 17.72 -1.56 -10.86
N GLU A 159 17.16 -0.69 -10.03
CA GLU A 159 17.83 0.51 -9.52
C GLU A 159 18.72 0.25 -8.29
N GLY A 160 18.84 -1.01 -7.86
CA GLY A 160 19.75 -1.42 -6.79
C GLY A 160 19.18 -1.25 -5.37
N ALA A 161 17.87 -1.11 -5.21
CA ALA A 161 17.25 -1.17 -3.89
C ALA A 161 17.45 -2.56 -3.27
N LYS A 162 17.83 -2.59 -1.99
CA LYS A 162 18.14 -3.84 -1.29
C LYS A 162 16.88 -4.57 -0.81
N TRP A 163 15.86 -3.81 -0.43
CA TRP A 163 14.62 -4.37 0.09
C TRP A 163 13.41 -3.46 -0.20
N ALA A 164 12.25 -4.08 -0.16
CA ALA A 164 10.97 -3.37 -0.15
C ALA A 164 10.03 -3.99 0.88
N SER A 165 9.18 -3.17 1.47
CA SER A 165 8.18 -3.60 2.43
C SER A 165 6.78 -3.29 1.94
N MET A 166 5.81 -4.09 2.41
CA MET A 166 4.38 -3.83 2.18
C MET A 166 3.78 -2.85 3.20
N GLY A 167 4.62 -2.24 4.03
CA GLY A 167 4.17 -1.39 5.12
C GLY A 167 3.67 -2.17 6.34
N LEU A 168 3.26 -1.44 7.36
CA LEU A 168 2.75 -2.03 8.59
C LEU A 168 1.42 -2.73 8.32
N MET A 169 1.34 -4.01 8.68
CA MET A 169 0.12 -4.81 8.74
C MET A 169 -0.37 -4.88 10.18
N PRO A 170 -1.37 -4.09 10.56
CA PRO A 170 -1.91 -4.07 11.90
C PRO A 170 -2.43 -5.43 12.35
N GLU A 171 -2.38 -5.71 13.64
CA GLU A 171 -2.84 -6.97 14.26
C GLU A 171 -2.15 -8.26 13.75
N SER A 172 -1.14 -8.16 12.91
CA SER A 172 -0.40 -9.32 12.43
C SER A 172 0.74 -9.65 13.38
N ASP A 173 0.89 -10.93 13.74
CA ASP A 173 1.95 -11.47 14.62
C ASP A 173 2.12 -10.71 15.95
N ILE A 174 1.02 -10.29 16.57
CA ILE A 174 1.07 -9.53 17.84
C ILE A 174 1.61 -10.37 18.98
N GLU A 175 2.72 -9.96 19.55
CA GLU A 175 3.26 -10.44 20.81
C GLU A 175 2.82 -9.51 21.95
N GLY A 176 2.52 -10.10 23.11
CA GLY A 176 2.14 -9.32 24.30
C GLY A 176 1.12 -10.01 25.19
N SER A 177 0.80 -9.36 26.31
CA SER A 177 -0.18 -9.86 27.26
C SER A 177 -1.59 -9.89 26.68
N VAL A 178 -2.45 -10.74 27.23
CA VAL A 178 -3.88 -10.83 26.82
C VAL A 178 -4.58 -9.47 26.93
N ARG A 179 -4.24 -8.67 27.96
CA ARG A 179 -4.79 -7.33 28.18
C ARG A 179 -4.38 -6.37 27.05
N GLN A 180 -3.10 -6.37 26.65
CA GLN A 180 -2.59 -5.54 25.55
C GLN A 180 -3.23 -5.94 24.21
N LYS A 181 -3.34 -7.25 23.94
CA LYS A 181 -4.01 -7.76 22.73
C LYS A 181 -5.48 -7.33 22.65
N ARG A 182 -6.22 -7.45 23.76
CA ARG A 182 -7.63 -7.02 23.81
C ARG A 182 -7.79 -5.51 23.61
N TRP A 183 -6.91 -4.71 24.21
CA TRP A 183 -6.93 -3.26 24.04
C TRP A 183 -6.59 -2.84 22.61
N LEU A 184 -5.56 -3.45 21.99
CA LEU A 184 -5.24 -3.24 20.60
C LEU A 184 -6.39 -3.67 19.68
N SER A 185 -6.99 -4.83 19.90
CA SER A 185 -8.16 -5.27 19.11
C SER A 185 -9.34 -4.31 19.24
N PHE A 186 -9.55 -3.68 20.40
CA PHE A 186 -10.57 -2.65 20.56
C PHE A 186 -10.23 -1.39 19.75
N ILE A 187 -9.00 -0.91 19.83
CA ILE A 187 -8.52 0.22 19.04
C ILE A 187 -8.67 -0.11 17.54
N TYR A 188 -8.20 -1.26 17.10
CA TYR A 188 -8.26 -1.64 15.69
C TYR A 188 -9.69 -1.82 15.19
N ARG A 189 -10.64 -2.31 15.99
CA ARG A 189 -12.06 -2.31 15.62
C ARG A 189 -12.61 -0.91 15.43
N TYR A 190 -12.22 0.01 16.27
CA TYR A 190 -12.58 1.42 16.10
C TYR A 190 -11.95 2.00 14.83
N TYR A 191 -10.70 1.62 14.54
CA TYR A 191 -10.00 2.02 13.33
C TYR A 191 -10.38 1.17 12.10
N GLU A 192 -10.90 -0.04 12.25
CA GLU A 192 -11.39 -0.85 11.12
C GLU A 192 -12.52 -0.17 10.36
N SER A 193 -13.38 0.55 11.06
CA SER A 193 -14.39 1.39 10.41
C SER A 193 -13.76 2.54 9.62
N ILE A 194 -12.49 2.87 9.88
CA ILE A 194 -11.79 4.01 9.31
C ILE A 194 -10.77 3.58 8.24
N TYR A 195 -10.07 2.46 8.43
CA TYR A 195 -8.89 2.10 7.62
C TYR A 195 -9.00 0.78 6.86
N ALA A 196 -10.11 0.05 7.00
CA ALA A 196 -10.28 -1.28 6.38
C ALA A 196 -9.06 -2.21 6.60
N CYS A 197 -8.53 -2.23 7.82
CA CYS A 197 -7.37 -3.03 8.20
C CYS A 197 -7.60 -4.54 8.00
N ARG A 198 -8.86 -4.97 7.94
CA ARG A 198 -9.24 -6.37 7.74
C ARG A 198 -8.70 -6.97 6.44
N ASP A 199 -8.74 -6.21 5.35
CA ASP A 199 -8.22 -6.68 4.06
C ASP A 199 -6.69 -6.84 4.09
N ILE A 200 -6.01 -5.93 4.79
CA ILE A 200 -4.57 -5.96 4.98
C ILE A 200 -4.18 -7.18 5.83
N LYS A 201 -4.92 -7.45 6.91
CA LYS A 201 -4.70 -8.61 7.78
C LYS A 201 -4.89 -9.93 7.03
N GLN A 202 -5.91 -10.03 6.16
CA GLN A 202 -6.14 -11.21 5.33
C GLN A 202 -5.06 -11.43 4.26
N ALA A 203 -4.38 -10.38 3.84
CA ALA A 203 -3.29 -10.47 2.89
C ALA A 203 -1.98 -10.96 3.54
N TYR A 204 -1.77 -10.73 4.84
CA TYR A 204 -0.52 -11.03 5.53
C TYR A 204 0.00 -12.48 5.35
N PRO A 205 -0.83 -13.54 5.47
CA PRO A 205 -0.35 -14.91 5.27
C PRO A 205 0.21 -15.20 3.88
N LYS A 206 -0.12 -14.39 2.89
CA LYS A 206 0.40 -14.53 1.52
C LYS A 206 1.84 -14.05 1.38
N TYR A 207 2.33 -13.28 2.37
CA TYR A 207 3.64 -12.62 2.35
C TYR A 207 4.61 -13.17 3.42
N LYS A 208 4.18 -14.18 4.18
CA LYS A 208 5.02 -15.04 5.00
C LYS A 208 5.69 -16.10 4.12
#